data_d3aad7efa6679ea5d6c6ed04508de74e
#
_entry.id   d3aad7efa6679ea5d6c6ed04508de74e
#
_cell.length_a   1.000
_cell.length_b   1.000
_cell.length_c   1.000
_cell.angle_alpha   90.00
_cell.angle_beta   90.00
_cell.angle_gamma   90.00
#
_symmetry.space_group_name_H-M   'P 1'
#
loop_
_entity.id
_entity.type
_entity.pdbx_description
1 polymer ?
#
loop_
_entity_poly.entity_id
_entity_poly.type
_entity_poly.pdbx_seq_one_letter_code
_entity_poly.pdbx_strand_id
1 'polypeptide(L)'
;MNFTTKSRYAVNALADLEYFSNYESPVALKDIADRQGIDLTYLEQLFRKLRIAGIVKSVRGRNGGYIYASHPQEISIKRIMDAVEENLDATNCAGTSSCHSGQQCNSHKLWDDLNNVVDEFLSDISITDLVDKPKDPHIYLKEIK
;
A
#
# COMPACT_ATOMS: atom_id res chain seq x y z
N MET A 1 1.10 16.42 -4.09
CA MET A 1 0.49 15.09 -3.90
C MET A 1 0.71 14.27 -5.14
N ASN A 2 1.39 13.16 -5.03
CA ASN A 2 1.77 12.34 -6.18
C ASN A 2 1.74 10.86 -5.79
N PHE A 3 0.97 10.06 -6.53
CA PHE A 3 0.88 8.61 -6.32
C PHE A 3 1.87 7.91 -7.24
N THR A 4 2.99 7.49 -6.68
CA THR A 4 4.04 6.80 -7.42
C THR A 4 3.72 5.31 -7.60
N THR A 5 4.56 4.61 -8.36
CA THR A 5 4.46 3.15 -8.51
C THR A 5 4.66 2.40 -7.19
N LYS A 6 5.37 2.99 -6.20
CA LYS A 6 5.54 2.37 -4.87
C LYS A 6 4.21 1.98 -4.25
N SER A 7 3.30 2.95 -4.12
CA SER A 7 1.98 2.71 -3.53
C SER A 7 1.15 1.77 -4.37
N ARG A 8 1.09 2.00 -5.68
CA ARG A 8 0.28 1.21 -6.59
C ARG A 8 0.70 -0.25 -6.58
N TYR A 9 1.99 -0.50 -6.69
CA TYR A 9 2.51 -1.87 -6.72
C TYR A 9 2.39 -2.55 -5.35
N ALA A 10 2.65 -1.82 -4.26
CA ALA A 10 2.50 -2.38 -2.92
C ALA A 10 1.06 -2.78 -2.63
N VAL A 11 0.10 -1.91 -2.95
CA VAL A 11 -1.33 -2.20 -2.74
C VAL A 11 -1.78 -3.38 -3.61
N ASN A 12 -1.42 -3.39 -4.89
CA ASN A 12 -1.78 -4.47 -5.79
C ASN A 12 -1.18 -5.81 -5.35
N ALA A 13 0.08 -5.80 -4.93
CA ALA A 13 0.76 -7.01 -4.47
C ALA A 13 0.16 -7.54 -3.17
N LEU A 14 -0.22 -6.66 -2.25
CA LEU A 14 -0.85 -7.07 -1.00
C LEU A 14 -2.27 -7.57 -1.21
N ALA A 15 -3.02 -6.98 -2.15
CA ALA A 15 -4.32 -7.51 -2.53
C ALA A 15 -4.20 -8.91 -3.15
N ASP A 16 -3.19 -9.12 -3.99
CA ASP A 16 -2.86 -10.44 -4.54
C ASP A 16 -2.54 -11.45 -3.43
N LEU A 17 -1.70 -11.04 -2.48
CA LEU A 17 -1.35 -11.89 -1.33
C LEU A 17 -2.59 -12.28 -0.53
N GLU A 18 -3.48 -11.33 -0.22
CA GLU A 18 -4.72 -11.61 0.50
C GLU A 18 -5.62 -12.58 -0.27
N TYR A 19 -5.71 -12.38 -1.57
CA TYR A 19 -6.55 -13.23 -2.41
C TYR A 19 -6.08 -14.69 -2.44
N PHE A 20 -4.77 -14.91 -2.59
CA PHE A 20 -4.17 -16.24 -2.76
C PHE A 20 -3.67 -16.87 -1.45
N SER A 21 -3.59 -16.10 -0.37
CA SER A 21 -3.20 -16.60 0.94
C SER A 21 -4.43 -17.14 1.69
N ASN A 22 -4.23 -18.24 2.41
CA ASN A 22 -5.21 -18.75 3.35
C ASN A 22 -4.71 -18.64 4.81
N TYR A 23 -3.87 -17.66 5.07
CA TYR A 23 -3.23 -17.33 6.35
C TYR A 23 -2.19 -18.35 6.83
N GLU A 24 -2.23 -19.56 6.34
CA GLU A 24 -1.29 -20.62 6.75
C GLU A 24 -0.23 -20.90 5.69
N SER A 25 -0.55 -20.62 4.43
CA SER A 25 0.33 -20.92 3.30
C SER A 25 1.00 -19.65 2.78
N PRO A 26 2.34 -19.56 2.86
CA PRO A 26 3.05 -18.43 2.28
C PRO A 26 2.88 -18.39 0.76
N VAL A 27 2.91 -17.19 0.21
CA VAL A 27 2.88 -16.96 -1.23
C VAL A 27 4.24 -16.47 -1.68
N ALA A 28 4.82 -17.14 -2.68
CA ALA A 28 6.11 -16.76 -3.20
C ALA A 28 6.04 -15.39 -3.89
N LEU A 29 7.00 -14.53 -3.61
CA LEU A 29 7.04 -13.19 -4.19
C LEU A 29 7.13 -13.21 -5.71
N LYS A 30 7.83 -14.21 -6.25
CA LYS A 30 7.91 -14.43 -7.70
C LYS A 30 6.53 -14.64 -8.33
N ASP A 31 5.65 -15.39 -7.66
CA ASP A 31 4.30 -15.64 -8.17
C ASP A 31 3.48 -14.36 -8.19
N ILE A 32 3.62 -13.53 -7.16
CA ILE A 32 2.95 -12.22 -7.13
C ILE A 32 3.50 -11.32 -8.24
N ALA A 33 4.82 -11.29 -8.40
CA ALA A 33 5.46 -10.50 -9.46
C ALA A 33 4.97 -10.90 -10.85
N ASP A 34 4.89 -12.19 -11.10
CA ASP A 34 4.42 -12.73 -12.39
C ASP A 34 2.94 -12.38 -12.63
N ARG A 35 2.08 -12.54 -11.63
CA ARG A 35 0.66 -12.23 -11.77
C ARG A 35 0.38 -10.75 -11.96
N GLN A 36 1.12 -9.90 -11.25
CA GLN A 36 0.90 -8.45 -11.27
C GLN A 36 1.74 -7.73 -12.34
N GLY A 37 2.64 -8.44 -13.02
CA GLY A 37 3.50 -7.81 -14.01
C GLY A 37 4.48 -6.81 -13.42
N ILE A 38 4.99 -7.10 -12.22
CA ILE A 38 5.93 -6.23 -11.50
C ILE A 38 7.31 -6.88 -11.52
N ASP A 39 8.35 -6.08 -11.70
CA ASP A 39 9.73 -6.56 -11.59
C ASP A 39 9.98 -7.15 -10.20
N LEU A 40 10.51 -8.37 -10.16
CA LEU A 40 10.74 -9.08 -8.89
C LEU A 40 11.69 -8.34 -7.96
N THR A 41 12.77 -7.79 -8.48
CA THR A 41 13.76 -7.06 -7.67
C THR A 41 13.13 -5.84 -7.01
N TYR A 42 12.31 -5.12 -7.76
CA TYR A 42 11.58 -3.96 -7.22
C TYR A 42 10.56 -4.38 -6.16
N LEU A 43 9.83 -5.46 -6.42
CA LEU A 43 8.85 -5.99 -5.48
C LEU A 43 9.52 -6.47 -4.17
N GLU A 44 10.70 -7.08 -4.26
CA GLU A 44 11.50 -7.46 -3.09
C GLU A 44 11.83 -6.25 -2.22
N GLN A 45 12.19 -5.13 -2.83
CA GLN A 45 12.46 -3.89 -2.10
C GLN A 45 11.22 -3.36 -1.38
N LEU A 46 10.07 -3.38 -2.04
CA LEU A 46 8.81 -2.95 -1.44
C LEU A 46 8.41 -3.87 -0.27
N PHE A 47 8.52 -5.18 -0.45
CA PHE A 47 8.16 -6.14 0.60
C PHE A 47 9.12 -6.09 1.79
N ARG A 48 10.37 -5.73 1.56
CA ARG A 48 11.31 -5.47 2.65
C ARG A 48 10.81 -4.34 3.54
N LYS A 49 10.34 -3.26 2.96
CA LYS A 49 9.77 -2.13 3.70
C LYS A 49 8.48 -2.51 4.41
N LEU A 50 7.63 -3.29 3.76
CA LEU A 50 6.40 -3.80 4.37
C LEU A 50 6.68 -4.71 5.55
N ARG A 51 7.72 -5.53 5.46
CA ARG A 51 8.16 -6.41 6.55
C ARG A 51 8.66 -5.61 7.74
N ILE A 52 9.49 -4.59 7.50
CA ILE A 52 10.01 -3.71 8.56
C ILE A 52 8.86 -3.00 9.28
N ALA A 53 7.81 -2.63 8.54
CA ALA A 53 6.62 -1.99 9.09
C ALA A 53 5.68 -2.96 9.82
N GLY A 54 5.97 -4.27 9.83
CA GLY A 54 5.15 -5.25 10.51
C GLY A 54 3.88 -5.64 9.77
N ILE A 55 3.78 -5.35 8.48
CA ILE A 55 2.61 -5.68 7.66
C ILE A 55 2.67 -7.13 7.17
N VAL A 56 3.84 -7.56 6.74
CA VAL A 56 4.09 -8.93 6.28
C VAL A 56 5.27 -9.53 7.02
N LYS A 57 5.38 -10.85 6.96
CA LYS A 57 6.56 -11.59 7.43
C LYS A 57 6.96 -12.63 6.42
N SER A 58 8.25 -12.94 6.36
CA SER A 58 8.78 -13.94 5.44
C SER A 58 8.81 -15.31 6.10
N VAL A 59 8.57 -16.34 5.29
CA VAL A 59 8.68 -17.74 5.69
C VAL A 59 9.74 -18.39 4.81
N ARG A 60 10.76 -18.95 5.43
CA ARG A 60 11.87 -19.60 4.74
C ARG A 60 11.51 -21.03 4.33
N GLY A 61 12.19 -21.53 3.31
CA GLY A 61 12.10 -22.91 2.87
C GLY A 61 11.64 -23.06 1.43
N ARG A 62 11.53 -24.32 0.99
CA ARG A 62 11.15 -24.65 -0.39
C ARG A 62 9.76 -24.11 -0.75
N ASN A 63 8.83 -24.17 0.18
CA ASN A 63 7.47 -23.63 0.04
C ASN A 63 7.31 -22.32 0.78
N GLY A 64 8.41 -21.56 0.91
CA GLY A 64 8.41 -20.28 1.58
C GLY A 64 7.84 -19.16 0.74
N GLY A 65 7.80 -17.99 1.32
CA GLY A 65 7.28 -16.78 0.70
C GLY A 65 6.91 -15.77 1.75
N TYR A 66 5.82 -15.08 1.53
CA TYR A 66 5.32 -14.06 2.48
C TYR A 66 3.92 -14.42 2.95
N ILE A 67 3.64 -14.09 4.20
CA ILE A 67 2.30 -14.12 4.79
C ILE A 67 2.07 -12.80 5.53
N TYR A 68 0.82 -12.50 5.85
CA TYR A 68 0.52 -11.32 6.65
C TYR A 68 1.02 -11.48 8.08
N ALA A 69 1.67 -10.44 8.60
CA ALA A 69 2.07 -10.36 10.01
C ALA A 69 0.97 -9.73 10.87
N SER A 70 0.12 -8.89 10.25
CA SER A 70 -1.06 -8.31 10.86
C SER A 70 -2.29 -8.78 10.11
N HIS A 71 -3.45 -8.79 10.76
CA HIS A 71 -4.69 -9.15 10.07
C HIS A 71 -4.97 -8.16 8.95
N PRO A 72 -5.28 -8.60 7.72
CA PRO A 72 -5.51 -7.68 6.59
C PRO A 72 -6.60 -6.63 6.84
N GLN A 73 -7.57 -6.96 7.67
CA GLN A 73 -8.63 -6.03 8.06
C GLN A 73 -8.09 -4.83 8.86
N GLU A 74 -6.96 -5.00 9.54
CA GLU A 74 -6.31 -3.96 10.32
C GLU A 74 -5.28 -3.16 9.51
N ILE A 75 -5.02 -3.56 8.26
CA ILE A 75 -4.04 -2.91 7.41
C ILE A 75 -4.76 -1.94 6.49
N SER A 76 -4.67 -0.64 6.82
CA SER A 76 -5.22 0.41 5.99
C SER A 76 -4.33 0.70 4.79
N ILE A 77 -4.92 1.25 3.75
CA ILE A 77 -4.16 1.71 2.58
C ILE A 77 -3.16 2.78 2.99
N LYS A 78 -3.53 3.67 3.91
CA LYS A 78 -2.62 4.68 4.43
C LYS A 78 -1.39 4.06 5.10
N ARG A 79 -1.59 3.01 5.89
CA ARG A 79 -0.48 2.29 6.54
C ARG A 79 0.49 1.69 5.53
N ILE A 80 -0.03 1.16 4.42
CA ILE A 80 0.78 0.61 3.33
C ILE A 80 1.61 1.72 2.68
N MET A 81 0.98 2.84 2.38
CA MET A 81 1.64 3.98 1.74
C MET A 81 2.75 4.55 2.62
N ASP A 82 2.50 4.66 3.92
CA ASP A 82 3.52 5.10 4.87
C ASP A 82 4.70 4.12 4.93
N ALA A 83 4.41 2.82 4.89
CA ALA A 83 5.43 1.78 4.94
C ALA A 83 6.39 1.84 3.73
N VAL A 84 5.88 2.16 2.55
CA VAL A 84 6.70 2.30 1.33
C VAL A 84 7.19 3.73 1.11
N GLU A 85 7.00 4.59 2.10
CA GLU A 85 7.52 5.96 2.11
C GLU A 85 6.92 6.84 1.01
N GLU A 86 5.62 6.65 0.70
CA GLU A 86 4.92 7.52 -0.24
C GLU A 86 4.60 8.86 0.43
N ASN A 87 4.94 9.95 -0.24
CA ASN A 87 4.65 11.29 0.25
C ASN A 87 3.42 11.85 -0.46
N LEU A 88 2.35 12.05 0.29
CA LEU A 88 1.08 12.58 -0.22
C LEU A 88 0.80 14.01 0.24
N ASP A 89 1.81 14.72 0.75
CA ASP A 89 1.63 16.08 1.21
C ASP A 89 1.28 17.00 0.04
N ALA A 90 0.15 17.68 0.14
CA ALA A 90 -0.32 18.65 -0.85
C ALA A 90 0.20 20.06 -0.59
N THR A 91 0.86 20.30 0.56
CA THR A 91 1.44 21.59 0.88
C THR A 91 2.86 21.71 0.33
N ASN A 92 3.32 22.93 0.07
CA ASN A 92 4.71 23.18 -0.31
C ASN A 92 5.65 23.33 0.88
N CYS A 93 5.11 23.35 2.08
CA CYS A 93 5.85 23.64 3.31
C CYS A 93 5.96 22.44 4.25
N ALA A 94 5.56 21.26 3.82
CA ALA A 94 5.50 20.03 4.63
C ALA A 94 4.76 20.24 5.97
N GLY A 95 3.71 21.06 5.95
CA GLY A 95 2.90 21.35 7.14
C GLY A 95 3.47 22.42 8.08
N THR A 96 4.60 23.06 7.73
CA THR A 96 5.25 24.04 8.59
C THR A 96 4.65 25.45 8.51
N SER A 97 3.67 25.65 7.62
CA SER A 97 3.04 26.95 7.36
C SER A 97 4.01 28.01 6.82
N SER A 98 5.09 27.59 6.16
CA SER A 98 6.13 28.46 5.63
C SER A 98 6.20 28.46 4.11
N CYS A 99 5.08 28.15 3.44
CA CYS A 99 5.02 27.93 1.98
C CYS A 99 5.18 29.23 1.15
N HIS A 100 5.15 30.40 1.77
CA HIS A 100 5.34 31.68 1.09
C HIS A 100 6.27 32.60 1.89
N SER A 101 7.55 32.59 1.55
CA SER A 101 8.58 33.44 2.21
C SER A 101 8.56 33.36 3.74
N GLY A 102 8.37 32.15 4.29
CA GLY A 102 8.29 31.93 5.73
C GLY A 102 6.91 32.16 6.35
N GLN A 103 5.90 32.45 5.51
CA GLN A 103 4.52 32.67 5.94
C GLN A 103 3.58 31.70 5.22
N GLN A 104 2.36 31.56 5.71
CA GLN A 104 1.33 30.78 5.06
C GLN A 104 0.94 31.42 3.73
N CYS A 105 0.81 30.62 2.67
CA CYS A 105 0.26 31.08 1.41
C CYS A 105 -1.28 31.23 1.52
N ASN A 106 -1.87 31.92 0.55
CA ASN A 106 -3.32 32.17 0.54
C ASN A 106 -4.17 30.91 0.48
N SER A 107 -3.60 29.82 -0.02
CA SER A 107 -4.29 28.54 -0.18
C SER A 107 -3.83 27.47 0.82
N HIS A 108 -3.03 27.83 1.83
CA HIS A 108 -2.48 26.86 2.79
C HIS A 108 -3.57 26.01 3.43
N LYS A 109 -4.65 26.63 3.89
CA LYS A 109 -5.74 25.93 4.55
C LYS A 109 -6.40 24.90 3.61
N LEU A 110 -6.55 25.23 2.33
CA LEU A 110 -7.11 24.31 1.34
C LEU A 110 -6.27 23.04 1.23
N TRP A 111 -4.95 23.19 1.11
CA TRP A 111 -4.06 22.02 0.97
C TRP A 111 -3.96 21.21 2.24
N ASP A 112 -3.98 21.88 3.39
CA ASP A 112 -3.99 21.21 4.68
C ASP A 112 -5.29 20.41 4.87
N ASP A 113 -6.44 20.99 4.53
CA ASP A 113 -7.73 20.30 4.58
C ASP A 113 -7.77 19.13 3.61
N LEU A 114 -7.19 19.28 2.41
CA LEU A 114 -7.09 18.19 1.45
C LEU A 114 -6.24 17.04 1.98
N ASN A 115 -5.11 17.34 2.61
CA ASN A 115 -4.26 16.32 3.24
C ASN A 115 -5.04 15.52 4.28
N ASN A 116 -5.84 16.21 5.10
CA ASN A 116 -6.64 15.57 6.14
C ASN A 116 -7.72 14.67 5.55
N VAL A 117 -8.42 15.12 4.51
CA VAL A 117 -9.45 14.33 3.83
C VAL A 117 -8.86 13.07 3.20
N VAL A 118 -7.73 13.20 2.52
CA VAL A 118 -7.05 12.05 1.89
C VAL A 118 -6.56 11.08 2.96
N ASP A 119 -5.97 11.58 4.05
CA ASP A 119 -5.49 10.74 5.15
C ASP A 119 -6.65 9.94 5.77
N GLU A 120 -7.76 10.58 6.08
CA GLU A 120 -8.93 9.92 6.63
C GLU A 120 -9.50 8.88 5.67
N PHE A 121 -9.62 9.24 4.39
CA PHE A 121 -10.14 8.34 3.37
C PHE A 121 -9.28 7.08 3.26
N LEU A 122 -7.97 7.23 3.15
CA LEU A 122 -7.05 6.10 3.00
C LEU A 122 -6.89 5.29 4.28
N SER A 123 -7.09 5.91 5.44
CA SER A 123 -7.03 5.22 6.74
C SER A 123 -8.27 4.37 7.00
N ASP A 124 -9.39 4.68 6.36
CA ASP A 124 -10.65 3.95 6.54
C ASP A 124 -10.78 2.73 5.61
N ILE A 125 -9.93 2.62 4.58
CA ILE A 125 -9.95 1.51 3.64
C ILE A 125 -8.88 0.50 4.01
N SER A 126 -9.28 -0.75 4.24
CA SER A 126 -8.36 -1.85 4.51
C SER A 126 -8.09 -2.68 3.24
N ILE A 127 -7.07 -3.54 3.30
CA ILE A 127 -6.80 -4.51 2.23
C ILE A 127 -8.00 -5.45 2.06
N THR A 128 -8.66 -5.82 3.14
CA THR A 128 -9.85 -6.67 3.09
C THR A 128 -10.97 -6.03 2.27
N ASP A 129 -11.12 -4.71 2.35
CA ASP A 129 -12.13 -3.98 1.58
C ASP A 129 -11.88 -4.03 0.07
N LEU A 130 -10.60 -4.11 -0.33
CA LEU A 130 -10.23 -4.23 -1.74
C LEU A 130 -10.41 -5.65 -2.27
N VAL A 131 -10.35 -6.63 -1.38
CA VAL A 131 -10.43 -8.04 -1.73
C VAL A 131 -11.73 -8.60 -1.18
N ASP A 132 -12.84 -8.16 -1.75
CA ASP A 132 -14.13 -8.83 -1.55
C ASP A 132 -14.07 -10.13 -2.38
N LYS A 133 -13.63 -11.22 -1.73
CA LYS A 133 -13.23 -12.47 -2.37
C LYS A 133 -14.27 -12.95 -3.40
N PRO A 134 -14.16 -12.52 -4.65
CA PRO A 134 -15.09 -12.96 -5.68
C PRO A 134 -14.88 -14.45 -5.95
N LYS A 135 -15.95 -15.09 -6.43
CA LYS A 135 -15.89 -16.51 -6.81
C LYS A 135 -14.93 -16.73 -7.97
N ASP A 136 -14.70 -15.71 -8.78
CA ASP A 136 -13.82 -15.75 -9.94
C ASP A 136 -12.73 -14.68 -9.80
N PRO A 137 -11.47 -15.09 -9.58
CA PRO A 137 -10.35 -14.15 -9.44
C PRO A 137 -10.12 -13.28 -10.67
N HIS A 138 -10.43 -13.77 -11.84
CA HIS A 138 -10.23 -13.01 -13.08
C HIS A 138 -11.16 -11.80 -13.18
N ILE A 139 -12.37 -11.93 -12.69
CA ILE A 139 -13.32 -10.81 -12.67
C ILE A 139 -12.81 -9.71 -11.75
N TYR A 140 -12.36 -10.09 -10.56
CA TYR A 140 -11.82 -9.15 -9.58
C TYR A 140 -10.60 -8.39 -10.11
N LEU A 141 -9.65 -9.12 -10.71
CA LEU A 141 -8.44 -8.50 -11.25
C LEU A 141 -8.73 -7.55 -12.42
N LYS A 142 -9.80 -7.76 -13.16
CA LYS A 142 -10.24 -6.83 -14.21
C LYS A 142 -10.79 -5.53 -13.64
N GLU A 143 -11.49 -5.60 -12.53
CA GLU A 143 -12.07 -4.42 -11.88
C GLU A 143 -11.00 -3.52 -11.25
N ILE A 144 -9.90 -4.09 -10.75
CA ILE A 144 -8.79 -3.34 -10.18
C ILE A 144 -8.00 -2.56 -11.25
N LYS A 145 -7.98 -3.07 -12.45
CA LYS A 145 -7.28 -2.40 -13.56
C LYS A 145 -8.12 -1.28 -14.15
#